data_05eb9c330a6ff513967cc9b125e1d15d
#
_entry.id   05eb9c330a6ff513967cc9b125e1d15d
#
_cell.length_a   1.000
_cell.length_b   1.000
_cell.length_c   1.000
_cell.angle_alpha   90.00
_cell.angle_beta   90.00
_cell.angle_gamma   90.00
#
_symmetry.space_group_name_H-M   'P 1'
#
loop_
_entity.id
_entity.type
_entity.pdbx_description
1 polymer ?
#
loop_
_entity_poly.entity_id
_entity_poly.type
_entity_poly.pdbx_seq_one_letter_code
_entity_poly.pdbx_strand_id
1 'polypeptide(L)'
;MSYLELAVKNLRRRPVRTALTVAGVALAVTVAVSLGGFTLGYRGAIDKSIDMLGFQVMIMAKGCPYEAATMMLKGGTGLLYLPADVYDKVKQDTEIETITPIFVGVAEKQGSGIREEEEGKNFLILSGIDVASYRVMKPWMALRGGRWFSGGVRGEVVLGYEAAEYEQRKVGDVFYASIAPAGAAEAVQREFKVVGILERTGTQDDGTVFLPLDEAREYFNRAGQLTILGIKLKQFSGHAMHEFESRWLKLPEVQVVGLQQVKSTLVNLVATAQTMIAAVAVIAIIVAFIGVINTILMSVYERTAEIGIMKALGARRDSIFQLIWLETVLVCFLGGVAGSALAVVGSGGVERAIRAVADMGVSGSIVRITPGVVGYAVLGAVVLGFFAGLYPAWRASSMRPVEAISRGN
;
A
#
# COMPACT_ATOMS: atom_id res chain seq x y z
N MET A 1 33.16 -1.79 -38.07
CA MET A 1 32.40 -2.33 -36.92
C MET A 1 32.09 -1.18 -35.97
N SER A 2 30.86 -1.07 -35.57
CA SER A 2 30.46 -0.07 -34.57
C SER A 2 31.05 -0.44 -33.18
N TYR A 3 31.41 0.56 -32.37
CA TYR A 3 31.86 0.33 -30.96
C TYR A 3 30.83 -0.49 -30.16
N LEU A 4 29.55 -0.34 -30.47
CA LEU A 4 28.46 -1.09 -29.87
C LEU A 4 28.55 -2.60 -30.20
N GLU A 5 28.80 -2.97 -31.46
CA GLU A 5 28.95 -4.37 -31.87
C GLU A 5 30.15 -5.03 -31.18
N LEU A 6 31.27 -4.29 -31.04
CA LEU A 6 32.44 -4.77 -30.31
C LEU A 6 32.14 -4.95 -28.83
N ALA A 7 31.44 -4.01 -28.18
CA ALA A 7 31.06 -4.13 -26.77
C ALA A 7 30.16 -5.36 -26.53
N VAL A 8 29.14 -5.56 -27.38
CA VAL A 8 28.25 -6.74 -27.28
C VAL A 8 29.02 -8.05 -27.51
N LYS A 9 29.96 -8.11 -28.47
CA LYS A 9 30.77 -9.28 -28.72
C LYS A 9 31.69 -9.59 -27.53
N ASN A 10 32.24 -8.56 -26.88
CA ASN A 10 33.04 -8.71 -25.67
C ASN A 10 32.24 -9.27 -24.49
N LEU A 11 31.03 -8.80 -24.26
CA LEU A 11 30.13 -9.29 -23.21
C LEU A 11 29.80 -10.79 -23.38
N ARG A 12 29.66 -11.25 -24.62
CA ARG A 12 29.41 -12.67 -24.95
C ARG A 12 30.62 -13.57 -24.74
N ARG A 13 31.85 -13.06 -24.75
CA ARG A 13 33.06 -13.88 -24.57
C ARG A 13 33.24 -14.39 -23.14
N ARG A 14 32.65 -13.71 -22.12
CA ARG A 14 32.75 -14.10 -20.70
C ARG A 14 31.38 -14.09 -20.03
N PRO A 15 30.51 -15.05 -20.39
CA PRO A 15 29.09 -14.99 -20.05
C PRO A 15 28.83 -15.06 -18.54
N VAL A 16 29.61 -15.85 -17.79
CA VAL A 16 29.38 -16.00 -16.33
C VAL A 16 29.66 -14.70 -15.59
N ARG A 17 30.74 -13.99 -15.90
CA ARG A 17 31.08 -12.73 -15.25
C ARG A 17 30.01 -11.66 -15.60
N THR A 18 29.71 -11.53 -16.89
CA THR A 18 28.69 -10.58 -17.34
C THR A 18 27.35 -10.85 -16.68
N ALA A 19 26.94 -12.13 -16.59
CA ALA A 19 25.71 -12.52 -15.91
C ALA A 19 25.72 -12.16 -14.41
N LEU A 20 26.80 -12.40 -13.70
CA LEU A 20 26.94 -12.04 -12.28
C LEU A 20 26.88 -10.52 -12.07
N THR A 21 27.54 -9.74 -12.92
CA THR A 21 27.51 -8.28 -12.82
C THR A 21 26.10 -7.74 -13.14
N VAL A 22 25.47 -8.24 -14.22
CA VAL A 22 24.09 -7.91 -14.57
C VAL A 22 23.14 -8.29 -13.44
N ALA A 23 23.32 -9.48 -12.83
CA ALA A 23 22.49 -9.92 -11.70
C ALA A 23 22.65 -9.02 -10.46
N GLY A 24 23.86 -8.57 -10.15
CA GLY A 24 24.11 -7.64 -9.03
C GLY A 24 23.39 -6.29 -9.24
N VAL A 25 23.50 -5.73 -10.46
CA VAL A 25 22.77 -4.49 -10.82
C VAL A 25 21.27 -4.75 -10.84
N ALA A 26 20.82 -5.89 -11.40
CA ALA A 26 19.41 -6.25 -11.47
C ALA A 26 18.78 -6.37 -10.07
N LEU A 27 19.47 -6.96 -9.10
CA LEU A 27 18.98 -7.05 -7.72
C LEU A 27 18.82 -5.66 -7.10
N ALA A 28 19.80 -4.77 -7.25
CA ALA A 28 19.70 -3.40 -6.73
C ALA A 28 18.53 -2.62 -7.38
N VAL A 29 18.35 -2.76 -8.69
CA VAL A 29 17.25 -2.14 -9.42
C VAL A 29 15.90 -2.76 -9.03
N THR A 30 15.83 -4.09 -8.83
CA THR A 30 14.60 -4.75 -8.36
C THR A 30 14.13 -4.17 -7.03
N VAL A 31 15.04 -4.01 -6.07
CA VAL A 31 14.72 -3.40 -4.77
C VAL A 31 14.25 -1.97 -4.95
N ALA A 32 14.94 -1.15 -5.76
CA ALA A 32 14.57 0.23 -5.99
C ALA A 32 13.19 0.39 -6.67
N VAL A 33 12.89 -0.43 -7.69
CA VAL A 33 11.59 -0.45 -8.39
C VAL A 33 10.48 -0.93 -7.46
N SER A 34 10.73 -1.98 -6.67
CA SER A 34 9.75 -2.51 -5.71
C SER A 34 9.42 -1.48 -4.62
N LEU A 35 10.42 -0.78 -4.10
CA LEU A 35 10.21 0.29 -3.11
C LEU A 35 9.43 1.47 -3.71
N GLY A 36 9.79 1.91 -4.92
CA GLY A 36 9.05 2.95 -5.65
C GLY A 36 7.62 2.55 -5.94
N GLY A 37 7.41 1.31 -6.40
CA GLY A 37 6.09 0.74 -6.66
C GLY A 37 5.24 0.61 -5.39
N PHE A 38 5.83 0.20 -4.27
CA PHE A 38 5.17 0.16 -2.97
C PHE A 38 4.78 1.58 -2.50
N THR A 39 5.67 2.54 -2.60
CA THR A 39 5.39 3.93 -2.18
C THR A 39 4.20 4.53 -2.94
N LEU A 40 4.16 4.36 -4.26
CA LEU A 40 3.07 4.86 -5.09
C LEU A 40 1.77 4.06 -4.88
N GLY A 41 1.88 2.73 -4.79
CA GLY A 41 0.75 1.84 -4.58
C GLY A 41 0.07 2.11 -3.24
N TYR A 42 0.84 2.15 -2.16
CA TYR A 42 0.33 2.37 -0.81
C TYR A 42 -0.35 3.74 -0.65
N ARG A 43 0.28 4.82 -1.13
CA ARG A 43 -0.34 6.16 -1.12
C ARG A 43 -1.65 6.17 -1.90
N GLY A 44 -1.65 5.61 -3.10
CA GLY A 44 -2.86 5.54 -3.92
C GLY A 44 -3.96 4.66 -3.31
N ALA A 45 -3.59 3.59 -2.59
CA ALA A 45 -4.54 2.75 -1.88
C ALA A 45 -5.16 3.48 -0.67
N ILE A 46 -4.36 4.23 0.10
CA ILE A 46 -4.87 5.08 1.18
C ILE A 46 -5.81 6.15 0.63
N ASP A 47 -5.41 6.86 -0.43
CA ASP A 47 -6.22 7.90 -1.04
C ASP A 47 -7.58 7.34 -1.45
N LYS A 48 -7.57 6.22 -2.17
CA LYS A 48 -8.79 5.55 -2.59
C LYS A 48 -9.64 5.09 -1.40
N SER A 49 -9.03 4.49 -0.37
CA SER A 49 -9.75 4.02 0.82
C SER A 49 -10.42 5.18 1.57
N ILE A 50 -9.74 6.33 1.68
CA ILE A 50 -10.28 7.53 2.32
C ILE A 50 -11.40 8.14 1.49
N ASP A 51 -11.24 8.27 0.17
CA ASP A 51 -12.28 8.80 -0.72
C ASP A 51 -13.53 7.91 -0.69
N MET A 52 -13.35 6.60 -0.58
CA MET A 52 -14.45 5.62 -0.48
C MET A 52 -15.10 5.56 0.91
N LEU A 53 -14.62 6.29 1.92
CA LEU A 53 -15.36 6.47 3.18
C LEU A 53 -16.58 7.37 2.99
N GLY A 54 -16.57 8.26 2.01
CA GLY A 54 -17.69 9.11 1.61
C GLY A 54 -17.86 10.37 2.43
N PHE A 55 -17.26 10.48 3.60
CA PHE A 55 -17.29 11.68 4.43
C PHE A 55 -15.90 12.33 4.50
N GLN A 56 -15.84 13.59 4.87
CA GLN A 56 -14.62 14.40 4.93
C GLN A 56 -14.15 14.60 6.37
N VAL A 57 -15.10 14.57 7.29
CA VAL A 57 -14.91 14.78 8.71
C VAL A 57 -15.70 13.73 9.46
N MET A 58 -15.20 13.27 10.56
CA MET A 58 -15.93 12.45 11.51
C MET A 58 -15.91 13.07 12.89
N ILE A 59 -17.02 12.93 13.58
CA ILE A 59 -17.14 13.19 15.01
C ILE A 59 -17.29 11.84 15.70
N MET A 60 -16.51 11.65 16.76
CA MET A 60 -16.52 10.45 17.58
C MET A 60 -16.29 10.81 19.05
N ALA A 61 -16.46 9.85 19.95
CA ALA A 61 -16.13 10.06 21.35
C ALA A 61 -14.64 10.38 21.52
N LYS A 62 -14.31 11.19 22.51
CA LYS A 62 -12.94 11.63 22.79
C LYS A 62 -12.07 10.43 23.16
N GLY A 63 -11.04 10.21 22.34
CA GLY A 63 -10.09 9.12 22.48
C GLY A 63 -8.78 9.44 21.79
N CYS A 64 -7.95 8.43 21.54
CA CYS A 64 -6.72 8.62 20.78
C CYS A 64 -7.01 8.77 19.28
N PRO A 65 -6.54 9.82 18.60
CA PRO A 65 -6.73 10.00 17.13
C PRO A 65 -6.20 8.82 16.31
N TYR A 66 -5.21 8.11 16.83
CA TYR A 66 -4.65 6.92 16.22
C TYR A 66 -5.60 5.72 16.25
N GLU A 67 -6.30 5.53 17.38
CA GLU A 67 -7.34 4.50 17.50
C GLU A 67 -8.49 4.77 16.55
N ALA A 68 -8.88 6.03 16.38
CA ALA A 68 -9.86 6.44 15.42
C ALA A 68 -9.48 6.05 13.99
N ALA A 69 -8.23 6.28 13.60
CA ALA A 69 -7.73 5.95 12.27
C ALA A 69 -7.66 4.44 12.03
N THR A 70 -7.19 3.68 13.02
CA THR A 70 -7.12 2.21 12.96
C THR A 70 -8.50 1.56 12.95
N MET A 71 -9.42 2.09 13.73
CA MET A 71 -10.80 1.64 13.76
C MET A 71 -11.49 1.79 12.39
N MET A 72 -11.23 2.91 11.70
CA MET A 72 -11.78 3.16 10.36
C MET A 72 -11.24 2.24 9.29
N LEU A 73 -10.00 1.79 9.41
CA LEU A 73 -9.32 1.01 8.37
C LEU A 73 -9.32 -0.49 8.65
N LYS A 74 -9.38 -0.89 9.91
CA LYS A 74 -9.21 -2.29 10.33
C LYS A 74 -10.40 -2.86 11.10
N GLY A 75 -11.34 -2.01 11.54
CA GLY A 75 -12.32 -2.40 12.57
C GLY A 75 -11.62 -2.66 13.91
N GLY A 76 -11.87 -1.87 14.92
CA GLY A 76 -11.22 -1.98 16.22
C GLY A 76 -12.13 -2.52 17.31
N THR A 77 -11.56 -3.14 18.33
CA THR A 77 -12.29 -3.69 19.50
C THR A 77 -12.46 -2.69 20.64
N GLY A 78 -11.76 -1.57 20.66
CA GLY A 78 -11.84 -0.52 21.69
C GLY A 78 -12.85 0.58 21.36
N LEU A 79 -14.13 0.25 21.17
CA LEU A 79 -15.15 1.20 20.77
C LEU A 79 -15.51 2.17 21.89
N LEU A 80 -15.29 3.46 21.68
CA LEU A 80 -15.82 4.54 22.49
C LEU A 80 -17.14 5.03 21.86
N TYR A 81 -18.11 5.36 22.72
CA TYR A 81 -19.43 5.78 22.27
C TYR A 81 -19.70 7.23 22.66
N LEU A 82 -20.30 7.97 21.75
CA LEU A 82 -20.76 9.33 21.98
C LEU A 82 -22.28 9.35 22.20
N PRO A 83 -22.81 10.30 23.01
CA PRO A 83 -24.24 10.46 23.18
C PRO A 83 -24.95 10.81 21.86
N ALA A 84 -26.13 10.25 21.63
CA ALA A 84 -26.89 10.50 20.40
C ALA A 84 -27.40 11.94 20.25
N ASP A 85 -27.54 12.69 21.36
CA ASP A 85 -27.90 14.10 21.33
C ASP A 85 -26.88 14.99 20.61
N VAL A 86 -25.62 14.52 20.52
CA VAL A 86 -24.59 15.17 19.71
C VAL A 86 -25.00 15.19 18.23
N TYR A 87 -25.63 14.13 17.73
CA TYR A 87 -26.14 14.09 16.35
C TYR A 87 -27.17 15.19 16.11
N ASP A 88 -28.13 15.37 17.04
CA ASP A 88 -29.18 16.34 16.89
C ASP A 88 -28.65 17.79 16.94
N LYS A 89 -27.61 18.03 17.74
CA LYS A 89 -26.93 19.33 17.80
C LYS A 89 -26.13 19.59 16.52
N VAL A 90 -25.34 18.62 16.07
CA VAL A 90 -24.47 18.76 14.90
C VAL A 90 -25.26 18.87 13.61
N LYS A 91 -26.36 18.15 13.48
CA LYS A 91 -27.25 18.19 12.31
C LYS A 91 -27.81 19.59 12.00
N GLN A 92 -27.87 20.46 12.99
CA GLN A 92 -28.35 21.83 12.83
C GLN A 92 -27.31 22.81 12.29
N ASP A 93 -26.03 22.34 12.15
CA ASP A 93 -24.97 23.20 11.64
C ASP A 93 -25.12 23.44 10.14
N THR A 94 -25.15 24.75 9.78
CA THR A 94 -25.43 25.21 8.41
C THR A 94 -24.36 24.88 7.41
N GLU A 95 -23.12 24.53 7.87
CA GLU A 95 -22.01 24.18 7.00
C GLU A 95 -22.07 22.72 6.53
N ILE A 96 -22.94 21.91 7.14
CA ILE A 96 -23.06 20.49 6.79
C ILE A 96 -23.90 20.33 5.53
N GLU A 97 -23.38 19.57 4.58
CA GLU A 97 -24.09 19.08 3.39
C GLU A 97 -24.87 17.81 3.72
N THR A 98 -24.17 16.84 4.32
CA THR A 98 -24.74 15.54 4.67
C THR A 98 -24.11 15.05 5.98
N ILE A 99 -24.93 14.44 6.83
CA ILE A 99 -24.50 13.78 8.06
C ILE A 99 -25.13 12.40 8.15
N THR A 100 -24.35 11.39 8.54
CA THR A 100 -24.83 10.03 8.75
C THR A 100 -24.36 9.50 10.12
N PRO A 101 -25.30 9.06 10.97
CA PRO A 101 -24.97 8.40 12.23
C PRO A 101 -24.62 6.94 11.96
N ILE A 102 -23.56 6.46 12.60
CA ILE A 102 -23.09 5.09 12.50
C ILE A 102 -22.87 4.55 13.92
N PHE A 103 -23.38 3.36 14.16
CA PHE A 103 -23.10 2.59 15.36
C PHE A 103 -22.28 1.36 14.94
N VAL A 104 -21.12 1.14 15.53
CA VAL A 104 -20.30 -0.04 15.27
C VAL A 104 -20.28 -0.91 16.51
N GLY A 105 -20.45 -2.21 16.35
CA GLY A 105 -20.31 -3.20 17.39
C GLY A 105 -19.61 -4.44 16.85
N VAL A 106 -19.11 -5.28 17.75
CA VAL A 106 -18.44 -6.53 17.39
C VAL A 106 -19.23 -7.68 17.97
N ALA A 107 -19.53 -8.67 17.15
CA ALA A 107 -20.20 -9.89 17.55
C ALA A 107 -19.29 -11.10 17.33
N GLU A 108 -19.45 -12.13 18.14
CA GLU A 108 -18.77 -13.42 17.96
C GLU A 108 -19.57 -14.35 17.06
N LYS A 109 -18.87 -15.02 16.18
CA LYS A 109 -19.44 -16.00 15.28
C LYS A 109 -19.73 -17.30 16.04
N GLN A 110 -20.92 -17.89 15.85
CA GLN A 110 -21.23 -19.18 16.41
C GLN A 110 -20.82 -20.31 15.44
N GLY A 111 -20.15 -21.34 15.97
CA GLY A 111 -19.90 -22.60 15.25
C GLY A 111 -18.53 -22.84 14.65
N SER A 112 -17.58 -21.98 14.84
CA SER A 112 -16.20 -22.31 14.54
C SER A 112 -15.60 -23.11 15.70
N GLY A 113 -15.57 -24.46 15.57
CA GLY A 113 -14.73 -25.30 16.44
C GLY A 113 -13.31 -24.77 16.40
N ILE A 114 -12.87 -24.26 17.54
CA ILE A 114 -11.62 -23.50 17.71
C ILE A 114 -10.45 -24.39 17.33
N ARG A 115 -9.76 -24.04 16.23
CA ARG A 115 -8.31 -24.23 16.14
C ARG A 115 -7.70 -22.92 16.61
N GLU A 116 -6.86 -22.98 17.64
CA GLU A 116 -6.20 -21.83 18.31
C GLU A 116 -5.42 -20.89 17.35
N GLU A 117 -5.21 -21.31 16.11
CA GLU A 117 -4.51 -20.51 15.07
C GLU A 117 -5.39 -19.47 14.34
N GLU A 118 -6.69 -19.38 14.65
CA GLU A 118 -7.64 -18.50 13.93
C GLU A 118 -8.36 -17.47 14.84
N GLU A 119 -7.81 -17.13 15.99
CA GLU A 119 -8.45 -16.19 16.95
C GLU A 119 -8.92 -14.86 16.33
N GLY A 120 -8.24 -14.34 15.31
CA GLY A 120 -8.62 -13.09 14.62
C GLY A 120 -9.79 -13.19 13.62
N LYS A 121 -10.29 -14.41 13.32
CA LYS A 121 -11.31 -14.63 12.26
C LYS A 121 -12.71 -14.91 12.81
N ASN A 122 -12.88 -14.94 14.12
CA ASN A 122 -14.15 -15.31 14.75
C ASN A 122 -15.08 -14.12 15.05
N PHE A 123 -14.72 -12.92 14.63
CA PHE A 123 -15.49 -11.72 14.90
C PHE A 123 -16.17 -11.20 13.65
N LEU A 124 -17.42 -10.74 13.82
CA LEU A 124 -18.20 -10.02 12.83
C LEU A 124 -18.32 -8.55 13.25
N ILE A 125 -18.02 -7.65 12.34
CA ILE A 125 -18.25 -6.22 12.53
C ILE A 125 -19.70 -5.94 12.14
N LEU A 126 -20.49 -5.53 13.11
CA LEU A 126 -21.88 -5.11 12.91
C LEU A 126 -21.94 -3.59 12.85
N SER A 127 -22.46 -3.04 11.76
CA SER A 127 -22.64 -1.60 11.57
C SER A 127 -24.11 -1.23 11.48
N GLY A 128 -24.61 -0.58 12.51
CA GLY A 128 -25.92 0.03 12.53
C GLY A 128 -25.92 1.34 11.78
N ILE A 129 -26.74 1.46 10.72
CA ILE A 129 -26.79 2.65 9.86
C ILE A 129 -28.22 3.11 9.61
N ASP A 130 -28.37 4.41 9.35
CA ASP A 130 -29.56 4.94 8.69
C ASP A 130 -29.35 4.85 7.18
N VAL A 131 -30.08 3.96 6.52
CA VAL A 131 -29.92 3.67 5.08
C VAL A 131 -30.09 4.92 4.22
N ALA A 132 -30.98 5.83 4.60
CA ALA A 132 -31.29 7.01 3.80
C ALA A 132 -30.07 7.96 3.73
N SER A 133 -29.52 8.36 4.88
CA SER A 133 -28.36 9.24 4.96
C SER A 133 -27.07 8.53 4.49
N TYR A 134 -26.93 7.23 4.81
CA TYR A 134 -25.75 6.46 4.43
C TYR A 134 -25.60 6.31 2.91
N ARG A 135 -26.69 6.07 2.18
CA ARG A 135 -26.68 6.00 0.71
C ARG A 135 -26.43 7.36 0.04
N VAL A 136 -26.87 8.45 0.64
CA VAL A 136 -26.53 9.81 0.17
C VAL A 136 -25.03 10.06 0.38
N MET A 137 -24.47 9.59 1.50
CA MET A 137 -23.04 9.72 1.82
C MET A 137 -22.16 8.86 0.91
N LYS A 138 -22.60 7.65 0.58
CA LYS A 138 -21.88 6.66 -0.24
C LYS A 138 -22.73 6.22 -1.46
N PRO A 139 -22.93 7.08 -2.46
CA PRO A 139 -23.80 6.77 -3.61
C PRO A 139 -23.31 5.64 -4.51
N TRP A 140 -22.03 5.29 -4.41
CA TRP A 140 -21.43 4.19 -5.16
C TRP A 140 -21.70 2.80 -4.57
N MET A 141 -22.29 2.69 -3.38
CA MET A 141 -22.62 1.41 -2.78
C MET A 141 -23.82 0.77 -3.50
N ALA A 142 -23.54 -0.16 -4.38
CA ALA A 142 -24.51 -0.95 -5.09
C ALA A 142 -24.72 -2.33 -4.43
N LEU A 143 -25.91 -2.90 -4.59
CA LEU A 143 -26.20 -4.27 -4.18
C LEU A 143 -25.93 -5.22 -5.35
N ARG A 144 -25.15 -6.28 -5.11
CA ARG A 144 -25.00 -7.42 -6.03
C ARG A 144 -26.30 -8.19 -6.18
N GLY A 145 -27.12 -8.21 -5.13
CA GLY A 145 -28.41 -8.88 -5.11
C GLY A 145 -29.22 -8.56 -3.86
N GLY A 146 -30.51 -8.76 -3.92
CA GLY A 146 -31.43 -8.48 -2.82
C GLY A 146 -31.87 -7.01 -2.73
N ARG A 147 -32.14 -6.55 -1.53
CA ARG A 147 -32.57 -5.18 -1.21
C ARG A 147 -31.91 -4.70 0.06
N TRP A 148 -31.97 -3.40 0.30
CA TRP A 148 -31.68 -2.84 1.63
C TRP A 148 -32.76 -3.27 2.62
N PHE A 149 -32.39 -3.35 3.90
CA PHE A 149 -33.37 -3.58 4.97
C PHE A 149 -34.36 -2.43 5.06
N SER A 150 -35.60 -2.74 5.43
CA SER A 150 -36.65 -1.79 5.69
C SER A 150 -36.81 -1.61 7.21
N GLY A 151 -36.88 -0.36 7.68
CA GLY A 151 -37.11 -0.08 9.10
C GLY A 151 -38.47 -0.64 9.53
N GLY A 152 -38.49 -1.72 10.31
CA GLY A 152 -39.72 -2.35 10.82
C GLY A 152 -39.67 -3.88 10.88
N VAL A 153 -38.75 -4.53 10.15
CA VAL A 153 -38.51 -5.98 10.24
C VAL A 153 -37.19 -6.20 10.95
N ARG A 154 -37.24 -6.86 12.11
CA ARG A 154 -36.04 -7.15 12.90
C ARG A 154 -35.21 -8.28 12.30
N GLY A 155 -33.89 -8.22 12.51
CA GLY A 155 -32.95 -9.22 12.06
C GLY A 155 -32.61 -9.17 10.58
N GLU A 156 -33.14 -8.23 9.81
CA GLU A 156 -32.73 -8.04 8.41
C GLU A 156 -31.35 -7.39 8.32
N VAL A 157 -30.43 -8.05 7.57
CA VAL A 157 -29.06 -7.54 7.39
C VAL A 157 -28.67 -7.53 5.93
N VAL A 158 -27.78 -6.58 5.59
CA VAL A 158 -27.06 -6.54 4.33
C VAL A 158 -25.61 -6.89 4.60
N LEU A 159 -25.08 -7.90 3.89
CA LEU A 159 -23.69 -8.31 4.03
C LEU A 159 -22.81 -7.51 3.05
N GLY A 160 -21.64 -7.11 3.51
CA GLY A 160 -20.56 -6.73 2.63
C GLY A 160 -20.09 -7.89 1.76
N TYR A 161 -19.42 -7.60 0.66
CA TYR A 161 -18.99 -8.63 -0.30
C TYR A 161 -18.12 -9.71 0.35
N GLU A 162 -17.08 -9.32 1.08
CA GLU A 162 -16.14 -10.23 1.73
C GLU A 162 -16.79 -10.97 2.92
N ALA A 163 -17.67 -10.29 3.66
CA ALA A 163 -18.44 -10.92 4.71
C ALA A 163 -19.35 -12.04 4.14
N ALA A 164 -20.00 -11.83 3.01
CA ALA A 164 -20.84 -12.83 2.35
C ALA A 164 -20.02 -14.01 1.81
N GLU A 165 -18.87 -13.76 1.17
CA GLU A 165 -17.98 -14.80 0.64
C GLU A 165 -17.36 -15.63 1.78
N TYR A 166 -16.90 -14.97 2.86
CA TYR A 166 -16.30 -15.65 4.01
C TYR A 166 -17.31 -16.52 4.75
N GLU A 167 -18.52 -16.01 4.94
CA GLU A 167 -19.64 -16.74 5.57
C GLU A 167 -20.31 -17.73 4.63
N GLN A 168 -19.93 -17.74 3.34
CA GLN A 168 -20.58 -18.54 2.29
C GLN A 168 -22.11 -18.37 2.27
N ARG A 169 -22.59 -17.11 2.47
CA ARG A 169 -24.02 -16.79 2.57
C ARG A 169 -24.56 -16.15 1.29
N LYS A 170 -25.82 -16.45 1.03
CA LYS A 170 -26.59 -15.90 -0.09
C LYS A 170 -27.77 -15.08 0.43
N VAL A 171 -28.37 -14.28 -0.44
CA VAL A 171 -29.60 -13.58 -0.12
C VAL A 171 -30.70 -14.60 0.20
N GLY A 172 -31.36 -14.42 1.34
CA GLY A 172 -32.37 -15.31 1.90
C GLY A 172 -31.88 -16.23 3.00
N ASP A 173 -30.57 -16.41 3.16
CA ASP A 173 -29.99 -17.26 4.20
C ASP A 173 -30.14 -16.63 5.59
N VAL A 174 -30.13 -17.48 6.59
CA VAL A 174 -30.16 -17.11 8.01
C VAL A 174 -28.88 -17.55 8.67
N PHE A 175 -28.34 -16.71 9.55
CA PHE A 175 -27.20 -17.06 10.39
C PHE A 175 -27.36 -16.52 11.82
N TYR A 176 -26.53 -17.02 12.72
CA TYR A 176 -26.56 -16.64 14.13
C TYR A 176 -25.22 -16.04 14.53
N ALA A 177 -25.27 -14.97 15.32
CA ALA A 177 -24.10 -14.38 15.93
C ALA A 177 -24.36 -14.08 17.41
N SER A 178 -23.34 -14.22 18.23
CA SER A 178 -23.38 -13.93 19.66
C SER A 178 -22.94 -12.51 19.92
N ILE A 179 -23.80 -11.71 20.48
CA ILE A 179 -23.55 -10.31 20.84
C ILE A 179 -23.44 -10.21 22.35
N ALA A 180 -22.38 -9.57 22.84
CA ALA A 180 -22.22 -9.23 24.26
C ALA A 180 -22.82 -7.84 24.55
N PRO A 181 -24.04 -7.76 25.12
CA PRO A 181 -24.65 -6.49 25.43
C PRO A 181 -23.87 -5.78 26.56
N ALA A 182 -23.83 -4.47 26.53
CA ALA A 182 -23.17 -3.70 27.59
C ALA A 182 -23.79 -3.98 28.96
N GLY A 183 -22.97 -4.37 29.94
CA GLY A 183 -23.40 -4.69 31.29
C GLY A 183 -24.02 -6.08 31.45
N ALA A 184 -24.10 -6.89 30.40
CA ALA A 184 -24.52 -8.30 30.51
C ALA A 184 -23.33 -9.22 30.84
N ALA A 185 -23.58 -10.25 31.66
CA ALA A 185 -22.57 -11.26 32.01
C ALA A 185 -22.35 -12.29 30.89
N GLU A 186 -23.34 -12.48 30.02
CA GLU A 186 -23.30 -13.47 28.96
C GLU A 186 -23.69 -12.85 27.61
N ALA A 187 -23.09 -13.38 26.55
CA ALA A 187 -23.45 -13.03 25.18
C ALA A 187 -24.82 -13.61 24.81
N VAL A 188 -25.60 -12.83 24.07
CA VAL A 188 -26.93 -13.22 23.61
C VAL A 188 -26.85 -13.58 22.14
N GLN A 189 -27.33 -14.77 21.81
CA GLN A 189 -27.46 -15.22 20.42
C GLN A 189 -28.55 -14.45 19.71
N ARG A 190 -28.26 -13.94 18.52
CA ARG A 190 -29.20 -13.23 17.64
C ARG A 190 -29.27 -13.92 16.29
N GLU A 191 -30.47 -13.96 15.74
CA GLU A 191 -30.76 -14.46 14.40
C GLU A 191 -30.73 -13.32 13.41
N PHE A 192 -30.05 -13.52 12.29
CA PHE A 192 -29.94 -12.54 11.20
C PHE A 192 -30.34 -13.17 9.87
N LYS A 193 -31.21 -12.47 9.13
CA LYS A 193 -31.65 -12.86 7.78
C LYS A 193 -30.96 -11.95 6.75
N VAL A 194 -30.25 -12.54 5.82
CA VAL A 194 -29.56 -11.83 4.74
C VAL A 194 -30.59 -11.37 3.71
N VAL A 195 -30.84 -10.07 3.60
CA VAL A 195 -31.78 -9.49 2.62
C VAL A 195 -31.10 -8.85 1.43
N GLY A 196 -29.79 -8.61 1.52
CA GLY A 196 -28.97 -8.07 0.43
C GLY A 196 -27.48 -8.35 0.63
N ILE A 197 -26.75 -8.30 -0.47
CA ILE A 197 -25.28 -8.42 -0.49
C ILE A 197 -24.74 -7.29 -1.34
N LEU A 198 -23.73 -6.58 -0.82
CA LEU A 198 -23.07 -5.48 -1.53
C LEU A 198 -22.21 -5.99 -2.70
N GLU A 199 -22.07 -5.17 -3.73
CA GLU A 199 -20.98 -5.30 -4.68
C GLU A 199 -19.64 -5.01 -3.98
N ARG A 200 -18.56 -5.56 -4.52
CA ARG A 200 -17.23 -5.37 -3.97
C ARG A 200 -16.81 -3.90 -4.08
N THR A 201 -16.67 -3.25 -2.94
CA THR A 201 -16.25 -1.85 -2.86
C THR A 201 -14.73 -1.71 -2.77
N GLY A 202 -14.04 -2.71 -2.26
CA GLY A 202 -12.63 -2.68 -1.91
C GLY A 202 -12.36 -1.79 -0.70
N THR A 203 -13.32 -1.64 0.19
CA THR A 203 -13.22 -0.91 1.46
C THR A 203 -13.55 -1.83 2.63
N GLN A 204 -13.47 -1.29 3.84
CA GLN A 204 -13.91 -1.99 5.06
C GLN A 204 -15.38 -2.42 5.01
N ASP A 205 -16.19 -1.73 4.23
CA ASP A 205 -17.61 -2.07 4.06
C ASP A 205 -17.80 -3.50 3.52
N ASP A 206 -16.81 -4.03 2.78
CA ASP A 206 -16.86 -5.40 2.26
C ASP A 206 -16.84 -6.47 3.37
N GLY A 207 -16.19 -6.21 4.51
CA GLY A 207 -16.14 -7.10 5.67
C GLY A 207 -17.22 -6.85 6.73
N THR A 208 -18.16 -5.93 6.47
CA THR A 208 -19.11 -5.44 7.47
C THR A 208 -20.50 -6.04 7.25
N VAL A 209 -21.21 -6.30 8.34
CA VAL A 209 -22.63 -6.66 8.38
C VAL A 209 -23.43 -5.43 8.73
N PHE A 210 -24.28 -4.97 7.83
CA PHE A 210 -25.11 -3.80 8.01
C PHE A 210 -26.51 -4.14 8.51
N LEU A 211 -27.01 -3.38 9.49
CA LEU A 211 -28.33 -3.53 10.07
C LEU A 211 -28.93 -2.15 10.42
N PRO A 212 -30.25 -2.07 10.72
CA PRO A 212 -30.85 -0.81 11.16
C PRO A 212 -30.15 -0.23 12.39
N LEU A 213 -29.95 1.10 12.39
CA LEU A 213 -29.22 1.81 13.45
C LEU A 213 -29.79 1.53 14.85
N ASP A 214 -31.11 1.66 15.01
CA ASP A 214 -31.76 1.50 16.32
C ASP A 214 -31.73 0.06 16.80
N GLU A 215 -31.83 -0.90 15.89
CA GLU A 215 -31.71 -2.32 16.19
C GLU A 215 -30.30 -2.69 16.65
N ALA A 216 -29.25 -2.14 15.98
CA ALA A 216 -27.88 -2.33 16.44
C ALA A 216 -27.68 -1.82 17.87
N ARG A 217 -28.15 -0.62 18.17
CA ARG A 217 -28.06 -0.01 19.51
C ARG A 217 -28.77 -0.86 20.56
N GLU A 218 -29.95 -1.41 20.21
CA GLU A 218 -30.71 -2.26 21.13
C GLU A 218 -29.95 -3.57 21.41
N TYR A 219 -29.40 -4.23 20.38
CA TYR A 219 -28.68 -5.50 20.54
C TYR A 219 -27.46 -5.37 21.44
N PHE A 220 -26.77 -4.24 21.36
CA PHE A 220 -25.61 -3.97 22.21
C PHE A 220 -25.95 -3.31 23.57
N ASN A 221 -27.23 -3.12 23.89
CA ASN A 221 -27.69 -2.37 25.08
C ASN A 221 -27.04 -0.96 25.15
N ARG A 222 -27.03 -0.26 24.02
CA ARG A 222 -26.40 1.06 23.83
C ARG A 222 -27.43 2.08 23.30
N ALA A 223 -28.67 1.99 23.76
CA ALA A 223 -29.71 2.97 23.40
C ALA A 223 -29.23 4.39 23.67
N GLY A 224 -29.44 5.30 22.73
CA GLY A 224 -28.99 6.69 22.87
C GLY A 224 -27.48 6.92 22.66
N GLN A 225 -26.73 5.96 22.16
CA GLN A 225 -25.31 6.08 21.87
C GLN A 225 -25.01 5.86 20.38
N LEU A 226 -23.92 6.45 19.91
CA LEU A 226 -23.36 6.33 18.56
C LEU A 226 -21.87 6.07 18.64
N THR A 227 -21.30 5.57 17.57
CA THR A 227 -19.84 5.40 17.49
C THR A 227 -19.22 6.53 16.69
N ILE A 228 -19.80 6.85 15.53
CA ILE A 228 -19.26 7.82 14.57
C ILE A 228 -20.41 8.63 13.98
N LEU A 229 -20.17 9.92 13.76
CA LEU A 229 -20.93 10.76 12.86
C LEU A 229 -20.07 11.04 11.64
N GLY A 230 -20.42 10.49 10.49
CA GLY A 230 -19.80 10.82 9.21
C GLY A 230 -20.38 12.11 8.65
N ILE A 231 -19.54 13.07 8.27
CA ILE A 231 -19.96 14.42 7.89
C ILE A 231 -19.30 14.82 6.57
N LYS A 232 -20.09 15.38 5.68
CA LYS A 232 -19.66 16.06 4.49
C LYS A 232 -20.03 17.54 4.59
N LEU A 233 -19.04 18.40 4.40
CA LEU A 233 -19.22 19.85 4.44
C LEU A 233 -19.57 20.38 3.05
N LYS A 234 -20.41 21.43 2.99
CA LYS A 234 -20.79 22.13 1.75
C LYS A 234 -19.59 22.72 1.03
N GLN A 235 -18.63 23.26 1.79
CA GLN A 235 -17.35 23.74 1.27
C GLN A 235 -16.23 23.10 2.07
N PHE A 236 -15.40 22.32 1.42
CA PHE A 236 -14.26 21.69 2.05
C PHE A 236 -12.98 22.48 1.74
N SER A 237 -12.56 23.28 2.72
CA SER A 237 -11.30 24.00 2.71
C SER A 237 -10.61 23.85 4.06
N GLY A 238 -9.28 24.09 4.12
CA GLY A 238 -8.56 24.04 5.39
C GLY A 238 -9.12 25.02 6.43
N HIS A 239 -9.61 26.16 6.00
CA HIS A 239 -10.23 27.18 6.87
C HIS A 239 -11.57 26.70 7.42
N ALA A 240 -12.49 26.25 6.56
CA ALA A 240 -13.79 25.73 6.96
C ALA A 240 -13.64 24.51 7.90
N MET A 241 -12.66 23.64 7.63
CA MET A 241 -12.37 22.51 8.52
C MET A 241 -11.92 22.98 9.90
N HIS A 242 -11.01 23.96 9.97
CA HIS A 242 -10.54 24.50 11.24
C HIS A 242 -11.65 25.21 12.04
N GLU A 243 -12.53 25.95 11.38
CA GLU A 243 -13.69 26.58 12.02
C GLU A 243 -14.66 25.54 12.55
N PHE A 244 -14.99 24.52 11.74
CA PHE A 244 -15.84 23.41 12.14
C PHE A 244 -15.23 22.67 13.33
N GLU A 245 -13.97 22.32 13.28
CA GLU A 245 -13.23 21.64 14.36
C GLU A 245 -13.24 22.50 15.64
N SER A 246 -12.90 23.77 15.57
CA SER A 246 -12.85 24.68 16.72
C SER A 246 -14.19 24.88 17.40
N ARG A 247 -15.29 24.78 16.64
CA ARG A 247 -16.66 24.88 17.14
C ARG A 247 -17.06 23.64 17.93
N TRP A 248 -16.81 22.47 17.39
CA TRP A 248 -17.28 21.20 17.96
C TRP A 248 -16.34 20.60 19.02
N LEU A 249 -15.03 20.92 18.99
CA LEU A 249 -14.11 20.55 20.06
C LEU A 249 -14.40 21.20 21.43
N LYS A 250 -15.30 22.21 21.44
CA LYS A 250 -15.77 22.80 22.72
C LYS A 250 -16.59 21.81 23.55
N LEU A 251 -17.15 20.79 22.93
CA LEU A 251 -17.85 19.72 23.65
C LEU A 251 -16.81 18.76 24.25
N PRO A 252 -16.80 18.57 25.58
CA PRO A 252 -15.72 17.83 26.27
C PRO A 252 -15.67 16.34 25.90
N GLU A 253 -16.78 15.78 25.44
CA GLU A 253 -16.95 14.36 25.12
C GLU A 253 -16.69 14.05 23.63
N VAL A 254 -16.43 15.08 22.82
CA VAL A 254 -16.36 15.00 21.37
C VAL A 254 -14.93 15.17 20.88
N GLN A 255 -14.56 14.38 19.91
CA GLN A 255 -13.39 14.56 19.07
C GLN A 255 -13.80 14.71 17.62
N VAL A 256 -13.27 15.73 16.97
CA VAL A 256 -13.43 15.96 15.53
C VAL A 256 -12.17 15.49 14.85
N VAL A 257 -12.30 14.64 13.86
CA VAL A 257 -11.18 14.08 13.10
C VAL A 257 -11.39 14.31 11.62
N GLY A 258 -10.55 15.13 11.02
CA GLY A 258 -10.51 15.30 9.57
C GLY A 258 -9.83 14.13 8.89
N LEU A 259 -10.41 13.62 7.80
CA LEU A 259 -9.80 12.49 7.07
C LEU A 259 -8.42 12.82 6.48
N GLN A 260 -8.13 14.08 6.19
CA GLN A 260 -6.79 14.52 5.79
C GLN A 260 -5.76 14.31 6.90
N GLN A 261 -6.15 14.49 8.16
CA GLN A 261 -5.29 14.23 9.31
C GLN A 261 -5.04 12.72 9.46
N VAL A 262 -6.07 11.90 9.32
CA VAL A 262 -5.96 10.44 9.30
C VAL A 262 -4.99 10.00 8.20
N LYS A 263 -5.18 10.51 6.98
CA LYS A 263 -4.31 10.25 5.84
C LYS A 263 -2.84 10.60 6.14
N SER A 264 -2.60 11.81 6.66
CA SER A 264 -1.23 12.24 6.96
C SER A 264 -0.58 11.36 8.03
N THR A 265 -1.33 10.97 9.05
CA THR A 265 -0.85 10.08 10.12
C THR A 265 -0.45 8.71 9.56
N LEU A 266 -1.30 8.10 8.73
CA LEU A 266 -1.03 6.79 8.11
C LEU A 266 0.15 6.84 7.15
N VAL A 267 0.21 7.87 6.29
CA VAL A 267 1.34 8.06 5.38
C VAL A 267 2.64 8.26 6.16
N ASN A 268 2.63 9.04 7.25
CA ASN A 268 3.81 9.29 8.06
C ASN A 268 4.31 8.05 8.82
N LEU A 269 3.41 7.20 9.30
CA LEU A 269 3.77 5.93 9.92
C LEU A 269 4.58 5.03 8.97
N VAL A 270 4.09 4.90 7.74
CA VAL A 270 4.78 4.08 6.73
C VAL A 270 6.01 4.79 6.18
N ALA A 271 6.03 6.12 6.14
CA ALA A 271 7.18 6.91 5.68
C ALA A 271 8.46 6.60 6.49
N THR A 272 8.33 6.38 7.79
CA THR A 272 9.48 6.00 8.64
C THR A 272 10.07 4.65 8.22
N ALA A 273 9.23 3.65 8.01
CA ALA A 273 9.66 2.34 7.52
C ALA A 273 10.25 2.44 6.09
N GLN A 274 9.62 3.23 5.22
CA GLN A 274 10.12 3.49 3.87
C GLN A 274 11.50 4.14 3.88
N THR A 275 11.77 5.05 4.80
CA THR A 275 13.09 5.70 4.93
C THR A 275 14.17 4.69 5.31
N MET A 276 13.87 3.76 6.22
CA MET A 276 14.80 2.68 6.57
C MET A 276 15.09 1.75 5.37
N ILE A 277 14.04 1.35 4.64
CA ILE A 277 14.19 0.51 3.45
C ILE A 277 14.95 1.27 2.34
N ALA A 278 14.70 2.57 2.18
CA ALA A 278 15.43 3.42 1.23
C ALA A 278 16.93 3.50 1.58
N ALA A 279 17.28 3.59 2.86
CA ALA A 279 18.68 3.54 3.29
C ALA A 279 19.36 2.22 2.90
N VAL A 280 18.68 1.10 3.11
CA VAL A 280 19.17 -0.22 2.67
C VAL A 280 19.32 -0.28 1.14
N ALA A 281 18.36 0.28 0.39
CA ALA A 281 18.43 0.35 -1.07
C ALA A 281 19.62 1.19 -1.55
N VAL A 282 19.91 2.31 -0.89
CA VAL A 282 21.10 3.13 -1.19
C VAL A 282 22.39 2.35 -0.95
N ILE A 283 22.48 1.62 0.17
CA ILE A 283 23.64 0.75 0.44
C ILE A 283 23.78 -0.32 -0.65
N ALA A 284 22.68 -0.95 -1.07
CA ALA A 284 22.71 -1.96 -2.15
C ALA A 284 23.19 -1.35 -3.48
N ILE A 285 22.78 -0.11 -3.81
CA ILE A 285 23.25 0.60 -4.99
C ILE A 285 24.75 0.91 -4.90
N ILE A 286 25.25 1.32 -3.73
CA ILE A 286 26.69 1.57 -3.51
C ILE A 286 27.50 0.26 -3.69
N VAL A 287 27.01 -0.84 -3.13
CA VAL A 287 27.66 -2.15 -3.27
C VAL A 287 27.65 -2.57 -4.74
N ALA A 288 26.53 -2.41 -5.46
CA ALA A 288 26.46 -2.70 -6.88
C ALA A 288 27.43 -1.82 -7.68
N PHE A 289 27.52 -0.52 -7.37
CA PHE A 289 28.45 0.41 -8.00
C PHE A 289 29.92 -0.02 -7.85
N ILE A 290 30.34 -0.35 -6.64
CA ILE A 290 31.68 -0.86 -6.36
C ILE A 290 31.92 -2.20 -7.06
N GLY A 291 30.91 -3.08 -7.05
CA GLY A 291 30.97 -4.38 -7.72
C GLY A 291 31.17 -4.25 -9.24
N VAL A 292 30.46 -3.31 -9.87
CA VAL A 292 30.63 -3.01 -11.31
C VAL A 292 32.04 -2.50 -11.59
N ILE A 293 32.53 -1.54 -10.82
CA ILE A 293 33.91 -1.01 -10.98
C ILE A 293 34.93 -2.15 -10.88
N ASN A 294 34.84 -2.97 -9.83
CA ASN A 294 35.77 -4.07 -9.60
C ASN A 294 35.75 -5.10 -10.75
N THR A 295 34.53 -5.46 -11.20
CA THR A 295 34.38 -6.44 -12.28
C THR A 295 34.93 -5.94 -13.60
N ILE A 296 34.71 -4.66 -13.93
CA ILE A 296 35.24 -4.06 -15.16
C ILE A 296 36.74 -3.86 -15.06
N LEU A 297 37.29 -3.44 -13.92
CA LEU A 297 38.75 -3.39 -13.70
C LEU A 297 39.42 -4.75 -13.94
N MET A 298 38.85 -5.79 -13.34
CA MET A 298 39.36 -7.17 -13.55
C MET A 298 39.30 -7.56 -15.03
N SER A 299 38.18 -7.21 -15.72
CA SER A 299 38.09 -7.44 -17.17
C SER A 299 39.18 -6.71 -17.96
N VAL A 300 39.51 -5.48 -17.59
CA VAL A 300 40.58 -4.68 -18.21
C VAL A 300 41.95 -5.36 -17.97
N TYR A 301 42.24 -5.79 -16.73
CA TYR A 301 43.51 -6.44 -16.41
C TYR A 301 43.74 -7.77 -17.17
N GLU A 302 42.70 -8.58 -17.31
CA GLU A 302 42.75 -9.83 -18.06
C GLU A 302 42.93 -9.64 -19.58
N ARG A 303 42.56 -8.48 -20.11
CA ARG A 303 42.70 -8.11 -21.54
C ARG A 303 43.84 -7.13 -21.79
N THR A 304 44.74 -6.98 -20.84
CA THR A 304 45.84 -5.98 -20.93
C THR A 304 46.65 -6.17 -22.20
N ALA A 305 46.98 -7.42 -22.55
CA ALA A 305 47.74 -7.75 -23.78
C ALA A 305 46.93 -7.38 -25.06
N GLU A 306 45.64 -7.71 -25.12
CA GLU A 306 44.79 -7.35 -26.26
C GLU A 306 44.71 -5.83 -26.44
N ILE A 307 44.55 -5.05 -25.34
CA ILE A 307 44.56 -3.60 -25.33
C ILE A 307 45.91 -3.05 -25.78
N GLY A 308 47.01 -3.67 -25.34
CA GLY A 308 48.37 -3.34 -25.76
C GLY A 308 48.58 -3.51 -27.27
N ILE A 309 48.11 -4.63 -27.84
CA ILE A 309 48.20 -4.92 -29.27
C ILE A 309 47.35 -3.89 -30.06
N MET A 310 46.11 -3.62 -29.63
CA MET A 310 45.28 -2.61 -30.29
C MET A 310 45.95 -1.24 -30.34
N LYS A 311 46.63 -0.83 -29.26
CA LYS A 311 47.39 0.44 -29.21
C LYS A 311 48.61 0.41 -30.10
N ALA A 312 49.34 -0.72 -30.13
CA ALA A 312 50.48 -0.88 -31.01
C ALA A 312 50.10 -0.81 -32.52
N LEU A 313 48.88 -1.28 -32.84
CA LEU A 313 48.28 -1.17 -34.18
C LEU A 313 47.66 0.25 -34.46
N GLY A 314 47.82 1.22 -33.55
CA GLY A 314 47.42 2.60 -33.78
C GLY A 314 46.04 2.99 -33.24
N ALA A 315 45.42 2.17 -32.38
CA ALA A 315 44.18 2.56 -31.74
C ALA A 315 44.36 3.79 -30.81
N ARG A 316 43.51 4.82 -31.01
CA ARG A 316 43.53 6.04 -30.21
C ARG A 316 43.08 5.74 -28.77
N ARG A 317 43.59 6.53 -27.82
CA ARG A 317 43.18 6.42 -26.40
C ARG A 317 41.67 6.57 -26.23
N ASP A 318 41.07 7.51 -26.96
CA ASP A 318 39.62 7.79 -26.91
C ASP A 318 38.78 6.59 -27.38
N SER A 319 39.30 5.82 -28.37
CA SER A 319 38.61 4.63 -28.87
C SER A 319 38.55 3.51 -27.84
N ILE A 320 39.64 3.32 -27.08
CA ILE A 320 39.70 2.33 -26.00
C ILE A 320 38.85 2.77 -24.80
N PHE A 321 38.91 4.06 -24.47
CA PHE A 321 38.05 4.62 -23.44
C PHE A 321 36.56 4.40 -23.77
N GLN A 322 36.13 4.80 -24.96
CA GLN A 322 34.73 4.64 -25.41
C GLN A 322 34.27 3.18 -25.41
N LEU A 323 35.13 2.27 -25.83
CA LEU A 323 34.81 0.84 -25.86
C LEU A 323 34.47 0.30 -24.46
N ILE A 324 35.36 0.54 -23.47
CA ILE A 324 35.20 0.02 -22.11
C ILE A 324 34.07 0.73 -21.37
N TRP A 325 33.97 2.06 -21.57
CA TRP A 325 32.90 2.85 -21.00
C TRP A 325 31.54 2.40 -21.50
N LEU A 326 31.41 2.17 -22.83
CA LEU A 326 30.17 1.68 -23.43
C LEU A 326 29.83 0.25 -22.97
N GLU A 327 30.83 -0.62 -22.79
CA GLU A 327 30.64 -1.97 -22.22
C GLU A 327 30.04 -1.89 -20.82
N THR A 328 30.52 -0.96 -19.96
CA THR A 328 30.00 -0.76 -18.61
C THR A 328 28.56 -0.24 -18.62
N VAL A 329 28.28 0.76 -19.45
CA VAL A 329 26.92 1.34 -19.60
C VAL A 329 25.93 0.28 -20.08
N LEU A 330 26.33 -0.58 -21.04
CA LEU A 330 25.50 -1.68 -21.53
C LEU A 330 25.19 -2.73 -20.46
N VAL A 331 26.19 -3.12 -19.66
CA VAL A 331 25.97 -4.06 -18.52
C VAL A 331 24.96 -3.48 -17.53
N CYS A 332 25.10 -2.20 -17.16
CA CYS A 332 24.16 -1.54 -16.25
C CYS A 332 22.77 -1.37 -16.87
N PHE A 333 22.67 -1.04 -18.15
CA PHE A 333 21.40 -0.98 -18.88
C PHE A 333 20.68 -2.34 -18.88
N LEU A 334 21.41 -3.43 -19.21
CA LEU A 334 20.84 -4.78 -19.18
C LEU A 334 20.42 -5.18 -17.76
N GLY A 335 21.22 -4.83 -16.74
CA GLY A 335 20.87 -5.01 -15.35
C GLY A 335 19.62 -4.22 -14.95
N GLY A 336 19.52 -2.98 -15.41
CA GLY A 336 18.34 -2.12 -15.19
C GLY A 336 17.07 -2.71 -15.78
N VAL A 337 17.12 -3.16 -17.03
CA VAL A 337 15.98 -3.81 -17.72
C VAL A 337 15.61 -5.12 -17.03
N ALA A 338 16.61 -5.99 -16.76
CA ALA A 338 16.37 -7.27 -16.10
C ALA A 338 15.80 -7.10 -14.69
N GLY A 339 16.35 -6.18 -13.90
CA GLY A 339 15.85 -5.88 -12.56
C GLY A 339 14.44 -5.31 -12.56
N SER A 340 14.14 -4.41 -13.49
CA SER A 340 12.77 -3.89 -13.65
C SER A 340 11.79 -4.99 -14.06
N ALA A 341 12.17 -5.88 -14.97
CA ALA A 341 11.35 -7.01 -15.37
C ALA A 341 11.09 -7.96 -14.20
N LEU A 342 12.13 -8.28 -13.39
CA LEU A 342 11.98 -9.09 -12.18
C LEU A 342 11.05 -8.44 -11.16
N ALA A 343 11.13 -7.12 -10.96
CA ALA A 343 10.25 -6.39 -10.07
C ALA A 343 8.79 -6.46 -10.52
N VAL A 344 8.53 -6.28 -11.84
CA VAL A 344 7.17 -6.34 -12.40
C VAL A 344 6.58 -7.74 -12.26
N VAL A 345 7.33 -8.78 -12.64
CA VAL A 345 6.87 -10.18 -12.54
C VAL A 345 6.71 -10.60 -11.09
N GLY A 346 7.64 -10.19 -10.22
CA GLY A 346 7.64 -10.50 -8.80
C GLY A 346 6.63 -9.69 -7.96
N SER A 347 6.05 -8.61 -8.49
CA SER A 347 5.19 -7.68 -7.74
C SER A 347 4.02 -8.38 -7.03
N GLY A 348 3.36 -9.32 -7.69
CA GLY A 348 2.27 -10.10 -7.09
C GLY A 348 2.71 -11.04 -5.97
N GLY A 349 3.94 -11.55 -6.02
CA GLY A 349 4.54 -12.33 -4.94
C GLY A 349 4.89 -11.46 -3.73
N VAL A 350 5.48 -10.31 -3.98
CA VAL A 350 5.80 -9.32 -2.94
C VAL A 350 4.54 -8.83 -2.25
N GLU A 351 3.49 -8.51 -3.01
CA GLU A 351 2.21 -8.08 -2.45
C GLU A 351 1.59 -9.14 -1.54
N ARG A 352 1.59 -10.42 -1.96
CA ARG A 352 1.10 -11.53 -1.15
C ARG A 352 1.92 -11.72 0.13
N ALA A 353 3.24 -11.62 0.04
CA ALA A 353 4.12 -11.73 1.20
C ALA A 353 3.89 -10.59 2.20
N ILE A 354 3.74 -9.36 1.72
CA ILE A 354 3.44 -8.20 2.59
C ILE A 354 2.10 -8.38 3.30
N ARG A 355 1.05 -8.79 2.58
CA ARG A 355 -0.28 -9.02 3.17
C ARG A 355 -0.32 -10.18 4.17
N ALA A 356 0.55 -11.18 4.01
CA ALA A 356 0.64 -12.31 4.94
C ALA A 356 1.31 -11.93 6.27
N VAL A 357 2.22 -10.95 6.26
CA VAL A 357 2.99 -10.52 7.45
C VAL A 357 2.36 -9.31 8.13
N ALA A 358 1.77 -8.40 7.36
CA ALA A 358 1.21 -7.16 7.85
C ALA A 358 -0.16 -6.90 7.22
N ASP A 359 -1.20 -6.93 8.04
CA ASP A 359 -2.49 -6.39 7.64
C ASP A 359 -2.41 -4.86 7.65
N MET A 360 -2.27 -4.29 6.46
CA MET A 360 -2.09 -2.84 6.28
C MET A 360 -3.40 -2.06 6.33
N GLY A 361 -4.54 -2.74 6.50
CA GLY A 361 -5.86 -2.09 6.59
C GLY A 361 -6.27 -1.29 5.35
N VAL A 362 -5.64 -1.52 4.21
CA VAL A 362 -5.91 -0.80 2.95
C VAL A 362 -6.38 -1.77 1.89
N SER A 363 -7.47 -1.43 1.25
CA SER A 363 -8.05 -2.20 0.14
C SER A 363 -7.43 -1.80 -1.19
N GLY A 364 -7.19 -2.77 -2.07
CA GLY A 364 -6.59 -2.53 -3.38
C GLY A 364 -5.12 -2.95 -3.47
N SER A 365 -4.48 -2.76 -4.63
CA SER A 365 -3.08 -3.13 -4.84
C SER A 365 -2.13 -2.20 -4.09
N ILE A 366 -1.32 -2.78 -3.21
CA ILE A 366 -0.33 -2.07 -2.38
C ILE A 366 0.95 -1.79 -3.17
N VAL A 367 1.21 -2.56 -4.23
CA VAL A 367 2.38 -2.40 -5.10
C VAL A 367 1.92 -1.99 -6.49
N ARG A 368 2.20 -0.75 -6.88
CA ARG A 368 1.85 -0.23 -8.21
C ARG A 368 3.10 0.20 -8.96
N ILE A 369 3.59 -0.67 -9.84
CA ILE A 369 4.74 -0.36 -10.70
C ILE A 369 4.21 0.33 -11.96
N THR A 370 4.50 1.63 -12.08
CA THR A 370 4.16 2.41 -13.27
C THR A 370 5.31 2.44 -14.27
N PRO A 371 5.05 2.65 -15.57
CA PRO A 371 6.11 2.83 -16.57
C PRO A 371 7.11 3.93 -16.20
N GLY A 372 6.67 4.97 -15.49
CA GLY A 372 7.54 6.02 -14.99
C GLY A 372 8.57 5.51 -13.98
N VAL A 373 8.17 4.69 -13.01
CA VAL A 373 9.10 4.07 -12.03
C VAL A 373 10.14 3.23 -12.74
N VAL A 374 9.71 2.40 -13.69
CA VAL A 374 10.61 1.58 -14.50
C VAL A 374 11.59 2.46 -15.30
N GLY A 375 11.08 3.51 -15.95
CA GLY A 375 11.91 4.43 -16.72
C GLY A 375 12.98 5.14 -15.88
N TYR A 376 12.60 5.65 -14.70
CA TYR A 376 13.56 6.27 -13.78
C TYR A 376 14.59 5.28 -13.24
N ALA A 377 14.20 4.05 -12.96
CA ALA A 377 15.11 3.03 -12.45
C ALA A 377 16.12 2.59 -13.52
N VAL A 378 15.67 2.38 -14.76
CA VAL A 378 16.56 2.06 -15.90
C VAL A 378 17.50 3.24 -16.19
N LEU A 379 16.99 4.46 -16.17
CA LEU A 379 17.83 5.66 -16.33
C LEU A 379 18.88 5.76 -15.21
N GLY A 380 18.48 5.53 -13.96
CA GLY A 380 19.38 5.45 -12.82
C GLY A 380 20.48 4.39 -12.98
N ALA A 381 20.15 3.22 -13.49
CA ALA A 381 21.13 2.18 -13.80
C ALA A 381 22.11 2.60 -14.90
N VAL A 382 21.63 3.29 -15.94
CA VAL A 382 22.48 3.86 -17.00
C VAL A 382 23.42 4.93 -16.44
N VAL A 383 22.91 5.82 -15.60
CA VAL A 383 23.71 6.86 -14.91
C VAL A 383 24.75 6.22 -14.00
N LEU A 384 24.38 5.17 -13.26
CA LEU A 384 25.32 4.39 -12.45
C LEU A 384 26.44 3.80 -13.33
N GLY A 385 26.09 3.17 -14.45
CA GLY A 385 27.04 2.63 -15.42
C GLY A 385 27.96 3.69 -16.03
N PHE A 386 27.40 4.87 -16.31
CA PHE A 386 28.16 6.02 -16.79
C PHE A 386 29.31 6.36 -15.83
N PHE A 387 29.01 6.57 -14.55
CA PHE A 387 30.02 6.94 -13.54
C PHE A 387 30.94 5.77 -13.18
N ALA A 388 30.39 4.55 -13.03
CA ALA A 388 31.18 3.37 -12.70
C ALA A 388 32.22 3.04 -13.81
N GLY A 389 31.88 3.33 -15.06
CA GLY A 389 32.75 3.07 -16.21
C GLY A 389 33.90 4.07 -16.37
N LEU A 390 33.80 5.28 -15.80
CA LEU A 390 34.81 6.34 -16.02
C LEU A 390 36.21 5.92 -15.57
N TYR A 391 36.35 5.42 -14.35
CA TYR A 391 37.65 5.06 -13.79
C TYR A 391 38.29 3.86 -14.52
N PRO A 392 37.61 2.73 -14.74
CA PRO A 392 38.18 1.61 -15.50
C PRO A 392 38.55 1.99 -16.94
N ALA A 393 37.69 2.74 -17.62
CA ALA A 393 37.94 3.18 -19.00
C ALA A 393 39.15 4.13 -19.09
N TRP A 394 39.27 5.08 -18.15
CA TRP A 394 40.43 5.93 -18.06
C TRP A 394 41.71 5.12 -17.79
N ARG A 395 41.69 4.18 -16.86
CA ARG A 395 42.83 3.30 -16.51
C ARG A 395 43.29 2.52 -17.71
N ALA A 396 42.37 1.89 -18.44
CA ALA A 396 42.68 1.13 -19.65
C ALA A 396 43.24 2.00 -20.78
N SER A 397 42.67 3.15 -20.98
CA SER A 397 43.12 4.09 -22.02
C SER A 397 44.50 4.70 -21.75
N SER A 398 44.95 4.76 -20.49
CA SER A 398 46.24 5.35 -20.09
C SER A 398 47.38 4.34 -20.06
N MET A 399 47.15 3.02 -20.18
CA MET A 399 48.21 1.99 -20.17
C MET A 399 49.18 2.16 -21.34
N ARG A 400 50.48 1.96 -21.09
CA ARG A 400 51.54 1.99 -22.12
C ARG A 400 51.60 0.63 -22.86
N PRO A 401 51.71 0.62 -24.22
CA PRO A 401 51.73 -0.63 -25.00
C PRO A 401 52.80 -1.62 -24.54
N VAL A 402 54.00 -1.12 -24.23
CA VAL A 402 55.16 -1.96 -23.81
C VAL A 402 54.88 -2.66 -22.47
N GLU A 403 54.31 -1.95 -21.48
CA GLU A 403 53.95 -2.50 -20.17
C GLU A 403 52.78 -3.50 -20.27
N ALA A 404 51.90 -3.29 -21.23
CA ALA A 404 50.72 -4.14 -21.45
C ALA A 404 51.13 -5.52 -22.06
N ILE A 405 52.10 -5.55 -22.95
CA ILE A 405 52.57 -6.78 -23.61
C ILE A 405 53.50 -7.56 -22.68
N SER A 406 54.37 -6.91 -21.90
CA SER A 406 55.33 -7.59 -21.00
C SER A 406 54.69 -8.27 -19.79
N ARG A 407 53.45 -7.90 -19.38
CA ARG A 407 52.68 -8.52 -18.31
C ARG A 407 51.80 -9.70 -18.77
N GLY A 408 51.75 -10.00 -20.04
CA GLY A 408 50.98 -11.08 -20.64
C GLY A 408 51.74 -12.40 -20.83
N ASN A 409 53.02 -12.45 -20.42
CA ASN A 409 53.84 -13.67 -20.41
C ASN A 409 54.01 -14.12 -18.94
#